data_d16b7ac1f962b07de5204192a5359e6a
#
_entry.id   d16b7ac1f962b07de5204192a5359e6a
#
_cell.length_a   1.000
_cell.length_b   1.000
_cell.length_c   1.000
_cell.angle_alpha   90.00
_cell.angle_beta   90.00
_cell.angle_gamma   90.00
#
_symmetry.space_group_name_H-M   'P 1'
#
loop_
_entity.id
_entity.type
_entity.pdbx_description
1 polymer ?
#
loop_
_entity_poly.entity_id
_entity_poly.type
_entity_poly.pdbx_seq_one_letter_code
_entity_poly.pdbx_strand_id
1 'polypeptide(L)'
;YLQKEWTENDRRYFHYKMDAPMVAFYSFLSARHEVKRDEHNGVNIEVYYDPKHAWNVDIMIQSVKDSLDYFEAEFGPYQHKQMRIIEFPGYRSFAQSFANTVPYSEVIGFTADLRNSEDIDYVYYVTAHEVAHQWWGHQLGAADVQGSAILSESLSQYSAIMVLQKRYGENMIRKFLTYELDRYLRGRSSELLEEMPFMRSENQQYIHYRKGSVVMMSILDRLGEERLNAALEQLMTDFRFKSDPYPTTLDLQAALNAQATPEEQAFIADIFEQITLYDLKVDEVETAPLEEGYEVTITVSGAKYAADGQGMETEQPLEEWVDIGVFNSDPSILTDDSQVLYKAKHKIVSGENTITVTVAEKPLYVGVDPFVKL
;
A
#
# COMPACT_ATOMS: atom_id res chain seq x y z
N TYR A 1 -9.86 -10.51 25.63
CA TYR A 1 -11.28 -10.51 26.02
C TYR A 1 -11.45 -10.10 27.44
N LEU A 2 -12.56 -9.38 27.73
CA LEU A 2 -12.99 -9.12 29.08
C LEU A 2 -13.42 -10.42 29.74
N GLN A 3 -12.67 -10.84 30.76
CA GLN A 3 -12.97 -12.03 31.56
C GLN A 3 -13.85 -11.71 32.76
N LYS A 4 -13.57 -10.58 33.40
CA LYS A 4 -14.25 -10.15 34.60
C LYS A 4 -14.22 -8.63 34.75
N GLU A 5 -15.32 -8.08 35.20
CA GLU A 5 -15.44 -6.69 35.65
C GLU A 5 -16.04 -6.66 37.06
N TRP A 6 -15.51 -5.77 37.94
CA TRP A 6 -16.06 -5.55 39.26
C TRP A 6 -15.77 -4.15 39.78
N THR A 7 -16.51 -3.75 40.80
CA THR A 7 -16.29 -2.48 41.50
C THR A 7 -15.90 -2.77 42.94
N GLU A 8 -14.87 -2.11 43.43
CA GLU A 8 -14.40 -2.19 44.78
C GLU A 8 -13.79 -0.85 45.21
N ASN A 9 -14.18 -0.34 46.39
CA ASN A 9 -13.72 0.97 46.91
C ASN A 9 -13.86 2.12 45.89
N ASP A 10 -15.01 2.24 45.27
CA ASP A 10 -15.35 3.23 44.22
C ASP A 10 -14.46 3.19 42.97
N ARG A 11 -13.75 2.11 42.76
CA ARG A 11 -12.95 1.86 41.54
C ARG A 11 -13.53 0.72 40.76
N ARG A 12 -13.53 0.86 39.43
CA ARG A 12 -13.86 -0.22 38.48
C ARG A 12 -12.58 -0.94 38.07
N TYR A 13 -12.67 -2.26 38.05
CA TYR A 13 -11.58 -3.16 37.67
C TYR A 13 -12.03 -3.98 36.47
N PHE A 14 -11.08 -4.21 35.56
CA PHE A 14 -11.28 -5.00 34.36
C PHE A 14 -10.15 -6.00 34.25
N HIS A 15 -10.49 -7.26 34.10
CA HIS A 15 -9.54 -8.32 33.82
C HIS A 15 -9.70 -8.77 32.37
N TYR A 16 -8.72 -8.47 31.54
CA TYR A 16 -8.66 -8.92 30.15
C TYR A 16 -7.66 -10.07 30.02
N LYS A 17 -7.96 -11.01 29.12
CA LYS A 17 -7.06 -12.09 28.72
C LYS A 17 -7.05 -12.18 27.20
N MET A 18 -5.90 -12.28 26.62
CA MET A 18 -5.72 -12.54 25.20
C MET A 18 -5.97 -14.02 24.90
N ASP A 19 -6.49 -14.31 23.73
CA ASP A 19 -6.80 -15.65 23.24
C ASP A 19 -5.68 -16.21 22.33
N ALA A 20 -4.72 -15.36 21.95
CA ALA A 20 -3.53 -15.73 21.19
C ALA A 20 -2.29 -15.04 21.76
N PRO A 21 -1.08 -15.51 21.44
CA PRO A 21 0.16 -14.81 21.74
C PRO A 21 0.14 -13.39 21.16
N MET A 22 0.71 -12.45 21.89
CA MET A 22 0.83 -11.05 21.44
C MET A 22 2.18 -10.47 21.84
N VAL A 23 2.63 -9.46 21.09
CA VAL A 23 3.74 -8.62 21.49
C VAL A 23 3.35 -7.86 22.78
N ALA A 24 4.29 -7.63 23.69
CA ALA A 24 4.07 -6.84 24.92
C ALA A 24 3.90 -5.35 24.60
N PHE A 25 2.95 -5.06 23.71
CA PHE A 25 2.62 -3.75 23.19
C PHE A 25 1.11 -3.55 23.31
N TYR A 26 0.68 -2.66 24.17
CA TYR A 26 -0.73 -2.43 24.50
C TYR A 26 -0.96 -1.00 25.00
N SER A 27 -2.21 -0.54 24.91
CA SER A 27 -2.61 0.79 25.31
C SER A 27 -3.89 0.73 26.16
N PHE A 28 -4.05 1.73 27.04
CA PHE A 28 -5.26 1.92 27.84
C PHE A 28 -5.94 3.22 27.41
N LEU A 29 -7.19 3.12 26.98
CA LEU A 29 -8.02 4.26 26.63
C LEU A 29 -9.24 4.27 27.54
N SER A 30 -9.65 5.46 27.96
CA SER A 30 -10.84 5.64 28.80
C SER A 30 -11.52 6.94 28.42
N ALA A 31 -12.76 6.85 27.94
CA ALA A 31 -13.62 7.96 27.62
C ALA A 31 -15.09 7.54 27.70
N ARG A 32 -16.00 8.48 27.43
CA ARG A 32 -17.45 8.21 27.36
C ARG A 32 -17.84 7.94 25.91
N HIS A 33 -17.41 6.77 25.40
CA HIS A 33 -17.71 6.37 24.06
C HIS A 33 -19.11 5.75 23.94
N GLU A 34 -19.74 5.96 22.78
CA GLU A 34 -20.68 5.02 22.21
C GLU A 34 -19.94 3.89 21.53
N VAL A 35 -20.61 2.77 21.31
CA VAL A 35 -20.01 1.59 20.69
C VAL A 35 -20.94 1.07 19.60
N LYS A 36 -20.48 1.05 18.38
CA LYS A 36 -21.12 0.31 17.30
C LYS A 36 -20.49 -1.07 17.19
N ARG A 37 -21.33 -2.10 17.13
CA ARG A 37 -20.93 -3.50 17.09
C ARG A 37 -21.41 -4.15 15.81
N ASP A 38 -20.60 -5.04 15.30
CA ASP A 38 -20.90 -5.91 14.16
C ASP A 38 -20.16 -7.24 14.33
N GLU A 39 -20.44 -8.21 13.48
CA GLU A 39 -19.73 -9.48 13.44
C GLU A 39 -19.44 -9.86 11.99
N HIS A 40 -18.26 -10.44 11.75
CA HIS A 40 -17.89 -10.95 10.45
C HIS A 40 -16.99 -12.18 10.60
N ASN A 41 -17.38 -13.31 9.98
CA ASN A 41 -16.64 -14.57 10.02
C ASN A 41 -16.24 -15.04 11.43
N GLY A 42 -17.09 -14.79 12.44
CA GLY A 42 -16.80 -15.15 13.84
C GLY A 42 -15.89 -14.16 14.58
N VAL A 43 -15.53 -13.03 13.95
CA VAL A 43 -14.81 -11.91 14.55
C VAL A 43 -15.79 -10.83 14.97
N ASN A 44 -15.81 -10.48 16.27
CA ASN A 44 -16.58 -9.35 16.79
C ASN A 44 -15.87 -8.05 16.45
N ILE A 45 -16.55 -7.16 15.74
CA ILE A 45 -16.04 -5.84 15.35
C ILE A 45 -16.68 -4.80 16.27
N GLU A 46 -15.88 -3.98 16.93
CA GLU A 46 -16.34 -2.93 17.84
C GLU A 46 -15.67 -1.60 17.49
N VAL A 47 -16.43 -0.55 17.21
CA VAL A 47 -15.94 0.80 17.03
C VAL A 47 -16.44 1.67 18.17
N TYR A 48 -15.50 2.20 18.96
CA TYR A 48 -15.73 3.08 20.10
C TYR A 48 -15.51 4.52 19.67
N TYR A 49 -16.53 5.39 19.78
CA TYR A 49 -16.47 6.74 19.24
C TYR A 49 -17.21 7.76 20.11
N ASP A 50 -16.87 9.05 19.99
CA ASP A 50 -17.69 10.12 20.57
C ASP A 50 -19.05 10.17 19.86
N PRO A 51 -20.17 10.27 20.57
CA PRO A 51 -21.53 10.30 19.98
C PRO A 51 -21.70 11.35 18.84
N LYS A 52 -20.87 12.37 18.81
CA LYS A 52 -20.91 13.42 17.78
C LYS A 52 -20.08 13.09 16.53
N HIS A 53 -19.27 12.06 16.57
CA HIS A 53 -18.30 11.68 15.54
C HIS A 53 -18.66 10.38 14.82
N ALA A 54 -19.94 10.08 14.67
CA ALA A 54 -20.42 8.84 14.03
C ALA A 54 -20.24 8.80 12.50
N TRP A 55 -19.66 9.83 11.89
CA TRP A 55 -19.69 10.04 10.43
C TRP A 55 -19.08 8.91 9.62
N ASN A 56 -17.94 8.41 10.05
CA ASN A 56 -17.16 7.42 9.31
C ASN A 56 -17.17 6.01 9.94
N VAL A 57 -17.96 5.79 10.98
CA VAL A 57 -17.99 4.51 11.72
C VAL A 57 -18.37 3.34 10.81
N ASP A 58 -19.33 3.53 9.91
CA ASP A 58 -19.77 2.47 8.99
C ASP A 58 -18.71 2.09 7.98
N ILE A 59 -17.96 3.08 7.47
CA ILE A 59 -16.89 2.82 6.53
C ILE A 59 -15.69 2.12 7.19
N MET A 60 -15.41 2.42 8.46
CA MET A 60 -14.41 1.69 9.25
C MET A 60 -14.80 0.23 9.43
N ILE A 61 -16.08 -0.06 9.80
CA ILE A 61 -16.58 -1.43 9.94
C ILE A 61 -16.48 -2.18 8.60
N GLN A 62 -16.86 -1.53 7.50
CA GLN A 62 -16.77 -2.16 6.18
C GLN A 62 -15.31 -2.44 5.78
N SER A 63 -14.40 -1.51 6.05
CA SER A 63 -12.97 -1.71 5.79
C SER A 63 -12.40 -2.88 6.59
N VAL A 64 -12.79 -3.03 7.86
CA VAL A 64 -12.38 -4.20 8.68
C VAL A 64 -12.88 -5.50 8.05
N LYS A 65 -14.14 -5.56 7.60
CA LYS A 65 -14.73 -6.79 6.99
C LYS A 65 -13.99 -7.16 5.71
N ASP A 66 -13.84 -6.20 4.79
CA ASP A 66 -13.19 -6.43 3.50
C ASP A 66 -11.71 -6.81 3.70
N SER A 67 -11.06 -6.23 4.70
CA SER A 67 -9.68 -6.56 5.08
C SER A 67 -9.55 -7.97 5.64
N LEU A 68 -10.44 -8.38 6.54
CA LEU A 68 -10.45 -9.73 7.08
C LEU A 68 -10.65 -10.76 5.95
N ASP A 69 -11.61 -10.54 5.06
CA ASP A 69 -11.88 -11.43 3.94
C ASP A 69 -10.65 -11.61 3.04
N TYR A 70 -10.00 -10.51 2.67
CA TYR A 70 -8.83 -10.56 1.79
C TYR A 70 -7.60 -11.13 2.49
N PHE A 71 -7.28 -10.67 3.69
CA PHE A 71 -6.05 -11.08 4.37
C PHE A 71 -6.13 -12.54 4.89
N GLU A 72 -7.31 -13.00 5.29
CA GLU A 72 -7.49 -14.42 5.66
C GLU A 72 -7.34 -15.34 4.45
N ALA A 73 -7.85 -14.92 3.29
CA ALA A 73 -7.72 -15.70 2.06
C ALA A 73 -6.27 -15.77 1.56
N GLU A 74 -5.54 -14.65 1.63
CA GLU A 74 -4.22 -14.51 1.00
C GLU A 74 -3.04 -14.83 1.94
N PHE A 75 -3.17 -14.51 3.25
CA PHE A 75 -2.06 -14.61 4.20
C PHE A 75 -2.34 -15.55 5.37
N GLY A 76 -3.53 -16.16 5.40
CA GLY A 76 -3.96 -17.11 6.41
C GLY A 76 -4.72 -16.48 7.59
N PRO A 77 -5.17 -17.30 8.56
CA PRO A 77 -6.22 -16.93 9.49
C PRO A 77 -5.85 -15.77 10.42
N TYR A 78 -6.83 -14.93 10.73
CA TYR A 78 -6.75 -13.95 11.80
C TYR A 78 -6.67 -14.66 13.17
N GLN A 79 -5.79 -14.19 14.03
CA GLN A 79 -5.47 -14.88 15.30
C GLN A 79 -6.45 -14.57 16.44
N HIS A 80 -7.32 -13.57 16.30
CA HIS A 80 -8.22 -13.13 17.35
C HIS A 80 -9.71 -13.26 16.95
N LYS A 81 -10.61 -13.30 17.91
CA LYS A 81 -12.07 -13.30 17.69
C LYS A 81 -12.70 -11.92 17.85
N GLN A 82 -11.87 -10.88 17.82
CA GLN A 82 -12.30 -9.51 18.07
C GLN A 82 -11.38 -8.54 17.34
N MET A 83 -11.96 -7.46 16.80
CA MET A 83 -11.24 -6.32 16.25
C MET A 83 -11.89 -5.04 16.76
N ARG A 84 -11.12 -4.16 17.37
CA ARG A 84 -11.58 -2.89 17.92
C ARG A 84 -10.93 -1.72 17.24
N ILE A 85 -11.72 -0.66 17.03
CA ILE A 85 -11.23 0.67 16.73
C ILE A 85 -11.69 1.58 17.86
N ILE A 86 -10.78 2.39 18.43
CA ILE A 86 -11.08 3.24 19.57
C ILE A 86 -10.64 4.66 19.27
N GLU A 87 -11.59 5.58 19.20
CA GLU A 87 -11.33 6.99 19.01
C GLU A 87 -10.50 7.58 20.15
N PHE A 88 -9.54 8.45 19.81
CA PHE A 88 -8.89 9.33 20.76
C PHE A 88 -8.85 10.78 20.24
N PRO A 89 -8.83 11.78 21.14
CA PRO A 89 -8.87 13.19 20.78
C PRO A 89 -7.71 13.65 19.90
N GLY A 90 -7.93 14.68 19.08
CA GLY A 90 -7.03 15.18 18.05
C GLY A 90 -5.75 15.90 18.52
N TYR A 91 -5.25 15.61 19.72
CA TYR A 91 -3.94 16.09 20.17
C TYR A 91 -2.77 15.45 19.38
N ARG A 92 -3.04 14.37 18.64
CA ARG A 92 -2.17 13.73 17.68
C ARG A 92 -2.98 13.22 16.48
N SER A 93 -2.35 13.11 15.31
CA SER A 93 -2.98 12.71 14.05
C SER A 93 -2.35 11.42 13.54
N PHE A 94 -2.68 10.28 14.17
CA PHE A 94 -2.24 8.96 13.76
C PHE A 94 -3.29 7.89 14.09
N ALA A 95 -3.13 6.72 13.51
CA ALA A 95 -3.68 5.46 14.01
C ALA A 95 -2.52 4.55 14.39
N GLN A 96 -2.75 3.56 15.24
CA GLN A 96 -1.73 2.62 15.68
C GLN A 96 -2.34 1.26 15.95
N SER A 97 -1.83 0.24 15.31
CA SER A 97 -2.28 -1.13 15.53
C SER A 97 -1.64 -1.75 16.77
N PHE A 98 -2.47 -2.15 17.71
CA PHE A 98 -2.14 -3.08 18.80
C PHE A 98 -2.84 -4.41 18.53
N ALA A 99 -2.46 -5.49 19.22
CA ALA A 99 -3.12 -6.76 19.05
C ALA A 99 -4.66 -6.61 19.24
N ASN A 100 -5.42 -6.88 18.19
CA ASN A 100 -6.87 -6.75 18.06
C ASN A 100 -7.49 -5.36 18.39
N THR A 101 -6.69 -4.31 18.49
CA THR A 101 -7.20 -2.99 18.92
C THR A 101 -6.43 -1.87 18.21
N VAL A 102 -7.14 -0.94 17.61
CA VAL A 102 -6.60 0.23 16.91
C VAL A 102 -7.08 1.51 17.58
N PRO A 103 -6.28 2.18 18.41
CA PRO A 103 -6.47 3.59 18.70
C PRO A 103 -6.36 4.42 17.42
N TYR A 104 -7.35 5.28 17.18
CA TYR A 104 -7.48 6.04 15.96
C TYR A 104 -7.86 7.50 16.28
N SER A 105 -7.08 8.45 15.78
CA SER A 105 -7.34 9.87 16.01
C SER A 105 -8.65 10.33 15.39
N GLU A 106 -9.43 11.10 16.14
CA GLU A 106 -10.68 11.70 15.65
C GLU A 106 -10.47 12.47 14.34
N VAL A 107 -9.32 13.17 14.20
CA VAL A 107 -9.04 14.09 13.09
C VAL A 107 -8.91 13.38 11.76
N ILE A 108 -8.18 12.28 11.72
CA ILE A 108 -7.91 11.54 10.46
C ILE A 108 -8.90 10.41 10.21
N GLY A 109 -9.71 10.05 11.20
CA GLY A 109 -10.70 8.97 11.11
C GLY A 109 -12.12 9.49 11.22
N PHE A 110 -12.56 9.74 12.43
CA PHE A 110 -13.98 9.91 12.76
C PHE A 110 -14.61 11.20 12.22
N THR A 111 -13.83 12.29 12.14
CA THR A 111 -14.29 13.61 11.66
C THR A 111 -13.70 14.01 10.30
N ALA A 112 -13.02 13.09 9.63
CA ALA A 112 -12.52 13.32 8.29
C ALA A 112 -13.67 13.53 7.29
N ASP A 113 -13.53 14.52 6.40
CA ASP A 113 -14.54 14.84 5.40
C ASP A 113 -14.36 13.99 4.15
N LEU A 114 -15.24 13.02 3.94
CA LEU A 114 -15.23 12.09 2.81
C LEU A 114 -16.32 12.43 1.75
N ARG A 115 -16.88 13.65 1.77
CA ARG A 115 -17.98 14.01 0.86
C ARG A 115 -17.53 14.20 -0.58
N ASN A 116 -16.26 14.45 -0.84
CA ASN A 116 -15.75 14.49 -2.19
C ASN A 116 -15.41 13.06 -2.65
N SER A 117 -16.24 12.51 -3.52
CA SER A 117 -16.06 11.15 -4.06
C SER A 117 -14.86 11.01 -5.01
N GLU A 118 -14.26 12.13 -5.41
CA GLU A 118 -13.05 12.12 -6.23
C GLU A 118 -11.77 11.96 -5.40
N ASP A 119 -11.85 12.21 -4.09
CA ASP A 119 -10.73 12.03 -3.18
C ASP A 119 -10.55 10.55 -2.82
N ILE A 120 -9.34 10.19 -2.40
CA ILE A 120 -9.04 8.87 -1.85
C ILE A 120 -9.83 8.71 -0.55
N ASP A 121 -10.53 7.58 -0.41
CA ASP A 121 -11.14 7.20 0.87
C ASP A 121 -10.06 6.85 1.89
N TYR A 122 -9.51 7.90 2.49
CA TYR A 122 -8.40 7.79 3.41
C TYR A 122 -8.78 7.05 4.70
N VAL A 123 -10.02 7.16 5.15
CA VAL A 123 -10.50 6.47 6.36
C VAL A 123 -10.57 4.96 6.12
N TYR A 124 -11.12 4.56 4.97
CA TYR A 124 -11.14 3.16 4.56
C TYR A 124 -9.73 2.59 4.43
N TYR A 125 -8.84 3.32 3.75
CA TYR A 125 -7.46 2.91 3.53
C TYR A 125 -6.67 2.77 4.84
N VAL A 126 -6.68 3.77 5.72
CA VAL A 126 -5.95 3.71 7.00
C VAL A 126 -6.51 2.59 7.88
N THR A 127 -7.83 2.39 7.89
CA THR A 127 -8.42 1.26 8.63
C THR A 127 -7.90 -0.08 8.10
N ALA A 128 -7.84 -0.28 6.78
CA ALA A 128 -7.30 -1.51 6.18
C ALA A 128 -5.80 -1.69 6.51
N HIS A 129 -5.02 -0.60 6.50
CA HIS A 129 -3.61 -0.59 6.89
C HIS A 129 -3.41 -1.06 8.35
N GLU A 130 -4.18 -0.50 9.28
CA GLU A 130 -4.10 -0.91 10.69
C GLU A 130 -4.57 -2.36 10.93
N VAL A 131 -5.54 -2.83 10.14
CA VAL A 131 -5.93 -4.24 10.17
C VAL A 131 -4.84 -5.14 9.62
N ALA A 132 -4.13 -4.72 8.56
CA ALA A 132 -3.03 -5.49 7.97
C ALA A 132 -1.88 -5.72 8.96
N HIS A 133 -1.63 -4.78 9.86
CA HIS A 133 -0.65 -4.97 10.93
C HIS A 133 -0.97 -6.14 11.86
N GLN A 134 -2.19 -6.65 11.88
CA GLN A 134 -2.49 -7.88 12.63
C GLN A 134 -1.76 -9.09 12.05
N TRP A 135 -1.37 -9.05 10.77
CA TRP A 135 -0.44 -9.98 10.12
C TRP A 135 0.99 -9.44 10.17
N TRP A 136 1.24 -8.27 9.59
CA TRP A 136 2.55 -7.63 9.44
C TRP A 136 2.92 -6.81 10.69
N GLY A 137 3.47 -7.46 11.70
CA GLY A 137 3.81 -6.90 13.01
C GLY A 137 3.33 -7.77 14.17
N HIS A 138 2.06 -8.23 14.16
CA HIS A 138 1.53 -9.03 15.26
C HIS A 138 1.63 -10.54 15.07
N GLN A 139 1.54 -11.06 13.85
CA GLN A 139 1.84 -12.47 13.55
C GLN A 139 3.29 -12.66 13.09
N LEU A 140 3.79 -11.76 12.26
CA LEU A 140 5.15 -11.74 11.76
C LEU A 140 5.86 -10.50 12.31
N GLY A 141 6.69 -10.68 13.33
CA GLY A 141 7.58 -9.64 13.88
C GLY A 141 8.88 -9.61 13.09
N ALA A 142 9.35 -8.43 12.71
CA ALA A 142 10.64 -8.25 12.05
C ALA A 142 11.81 -8.26 13.04
N ALA A 143 13.00 -8.66 12.58
CA ALA A 143 14.24 -8.44 13.31
C ALA A 143 14.51 -6.94 13.50
N ASP A 144 15.05 -6.54 14.65
CA ASP A 144 15.43 -5.16 14.94
C ASP A 144 16.75 -4.78 14.24
N VAL A 145 16.67 -4.63 12.93
CA VAL A 145 17.76 -4.28 12.03
C VAL A 145 17.27 -3.30 10.97
N GLN A 146 18.18 -2.76 10.16
CA GLN A 146 17.81 -1.96 8.98
C GLN A 146 16.82 -2.72 8.09
N GLY A 147 15.82 -2.02 7.56
CA GLY A 147 14.75 -2.60 6.77
C GLY A 147 13.59 -3.19 7.57
N SER A 148 13.64 -3.24 8.90
CA SER A 148 12.56 -3.81 9.73
C SER A 148 11.19 -3.19 9.44
N ALA A 149 11.14 -1.89 9.21
CA ALA A 149 9.91 -1.16 8.87
C ALA A 149 9.30 -1.58 7.51
N ILE A 150 10.08 -2.17 6.62
CA ILE A 150 9.54 -2.71 5.35
C ILE A 150 8.59 -3.88 5.62
N LEU A 151 8.98 -4.78 6.53
CA LEU A 151 8.18 -5.96 6.85
C LEU A 151 6.88 -5.64 7.61
N SER A 152 6.82 -4.50 8.29
CA SER A 152 5.59 -4.04 8.94
C SER A 152 4.83 -3.05 8.07
N GLU A 153 5.43 -1.91 7.73
CA GLU A 153 4.74 -0.80 7.10
C GLU A 153 4.50 -1.00 5.60
N SER A 154 5.55 -1.38 4.84
CA SER A 154 5.38 -1.53 3.38
C SER A 154 4.48 -2.70 3.03
N LEU A 155 4.51 -3.81 3.79
CA LEU A 155 3.60 -4.93 3.58
C LEU A 155 2.16 -4.58 4.01
N SER A 156 1.97 -3.77 5.06
CA SER A 156 0.65 -3.25 5.43
C SER A 156 0.12 -2.25 4.40
N GLN A 157 0.99 -1.40 3.83
CA GLN A 157 0.64 -0.53 2.70
C GLN A 157 0.12 -1.33 1.51
N TYR A 158 0.90 -2.33 1.05
CA TYR A 158 0.50 -3.21 -0.04
C TYR A 158 -0.86 -3.87 0.23
N SER A 159 -1.02 -4.45 1.40
CA SER A 159 -2.24 -5.15 1.80
C SER A 159 -3.46 -4.22 1.77
N ALA A 160 -3.33 -3.01 2.32
CA ALA A 160 -4.38 -2.00 2.31
C ALA A 160 -4.72 -1.51 0.89
N ILE A 161 -3.70 -1.33 0.04
CA ILE A 161 -3.88 -0.95 -1.37
C ILE A 161 -4.68 -2.03 -2.12
N MET A 162 -4.40 -3.31 -1.87
CA MET A 162 -5.13 -4.41 -2.51
C MET A 162 -6.61 -4.43 -2.10
N VAL A 163 -6.92 -4.22 -0.82
CA VAL A 163 -8.32 -4.09 -0.36
C VAL A 163 -9.00 -2.87 -0.97
N LEU A 164 -8.29 -1.74 -1.03
CA LEU A 164 -8.77 -0.51 -1.68
C LEU A 164 -9.06 -0.74 -3.17
N GLN A 165 -8.17 -1.46 -3.88
CA GLN A 165 -8.33 -1.80 -5.29
C GLN A 165 -9.54 -2.69 -5.55
N LYS A 166 -9.77 -3.70 -4.72
CA LYS A 166 -10.95 -4.59 -4.84
C LYS A 166 -12.25 -3.79 -4.68
N ARG A 167 -12.26 -2.75 -3.86
CA ARG A 167 -13.44 -1.93 -3.62
C ARG A 167 -13.65 -0.81 -4.64
N TYR A 168 -12.61 -0.09 -5.00
CA TYR A 168 -12.70 1.16 -5.77
C TYR A 168 -12.11 1.08 -7.19
N GLY A 169 -11.43 -0.02 -7.53
CA GLY A 169 -10.85 -0.23 -8.85
C GLY A 169 -9.46 0.43 -9.04
N GLU A 170 -8.86 0.14 -10.20
CA GLU A 170 -7.48 0.53 -10.55
C GLU A 170 -7.29 2.07 -10.63
N ASN A 171 -8.32 2.80 -11.04
CA ASN A 171 -8.26 4.26 -11.17
C ASN A 171 -8.05 4.96 -9.82
N MET A 172 -8.65 4.44 -8.75
CA MET A 172 -8.40 4.96 -7.40
C MET A 172 -6.98 4.66 -6.94
N ILE A 173 -6.46 3.48 -7.26
CA ILE A 173 -5.07 3.11 -6.94
C ILE A 173 -4.07 4.01 -7.68
N ARG A 174 -4.34 4.35 -8.94
CA ARG A 174 -3.53 5.32 -9.67
C ARG A 174 -3.42 6.67 -8.93
N LYS A 175 -4.54 7.21 -8.48
CA LYS A 175 -4.54 8.45 -7.68
C LYS A 175 -3.71 8.30 -6.41
N PHE A 176 -3.87 7.19 -5.72
CA PHE A 176 -3.13 6.87 -4.50
C PHE A 176 -1.63 6.77 -4.77
N LEU A 177 -1.20 6.02 -5.79
CA LEU A 177 0.22 5.86 -6.13
C LEU A 177 0.85 7.16 -6.62
N THR A 178 0.12 7.99 -7.37
CA THR A 178 0.58 9.34 -7.75
C THR A 178 0.87 10.20 -6.50
N TYR A 179 -0.02 10.14 -5.50
CA TYR A 179 0.19 10.83 -4.23
C TYR A 179 1.39 10.27 -3.47
N GLU A 180 1.55 8.95 -3.40
CA GLU A 180 2.66 8.29 -2.71
C GLU A 180 4.02 8.62 -3.38
N LEU A 181 4.08 8.57 -4.72
CA LEU A 181 5.27 8.94 -5.48
C LEU A 181 5.67 10.41 -5.26
N ASP A 182 4.72 11.35 -5.33
CA ASP A 182 4.98 12.77 -5.03
C ASP A 182 5.55 12.95 -3.62
N ARG A 183 4.98 12.25 -2.64
CA ARG A 183 5.46 12.29 -1.25
C ARG A 183 6.84 11.66 -1.06
N TYR A 184 7.15 10.60 -1.79
CA TYR A 184 8.48 10.02 -1.81
C TYR A 184 9.50 11.03 -2.37
N LEU A 185 9.25 11.60 -3.54
CA LEU A 185 10.16 12.55 -4.18
C LEU A 185 10.39 13.82 -3.35
N ARG A 186 9.35 14.33 -2.69
CA ARG A 186 9.49 15.46 -1.74
C ARG A 186 10.24 15.07 -0.48
N GLY A 187 10.01 13.89 0.05
CA GLY A 187 10.74 13.36 1.21
C GLY A 187 12.22 13.21 0.89
N ARG A 188 12.53 12.60 -0.26
CA ARG A 188 13.87 12.44 -0.78
C ARG A 188 14.61 13.77 -0.91
N SER A 189 13.95 14.77 -1.51
CA SER A 189 14.54 16.11 -1.71
C SER A 189 14.81 16.89 -0.42
N SER A 190 14.23 16.46 0.70
CA SER A 190 14.38 17.08 2.03
C SER A 190 15.21 16.24 3.01
N GLU A 191 15.76 15.10 2.58
CA GLU A 191 16.64 14.27 3.42
C GLU A 191 17.93 15.05 3.76
N LEU A 192 18.32 15.02 5.03
CA LEU A 192 19.45 15.79 5.55
C LEU A 192 20.70 14.95 5.76
N LEU A 193 20.56 13.64 5.82
CA LEU A 193 21.66 12.71 6.07
C LEU A 193 21.97 11.91 4.83
N GLU A 194 21.24 10.83 4.62
CA GLU A 194 21.46 9.90 3.52
C GLU A 194 20.13 9.18 3.20
N GLU A 195 19.75 9.14 1.94
CA GLU A 195 18.67 8.25 1.49
C GLU A 195 19.18 6.81 1.51
N MET A 196 18.45 5.91 2.18
CA MET A 196 18.80 4.49 2.19
C MET A 196 18.13 3.75 1.02
N PRO A 197 18.78 2.70 0.47
CA PRO A 197 18.08 1.74 -0.38
C PRO A 197 16.85 1.17 0.32
N PHE A 198 15.82 0.82 -0.44
CA PHE A 198 14.54 0.37 0.11
C PHE A 198 14.72 -0.71 1.19
N MET A 199 15.45 -1.78 0.89
CA MET A 199 15.64 -2.89 1.84
C MET A 199 16.42 -2.53 3.11
N ARG A 200 17.05 -1.36 3.17
CA ARG A 200 17.84 -0.86 4.32
C ARG A 200 17.24 0.39 4.96
N SER A 201 16.01 0.74 4.60
CA SER A 201 15.32 1.91 5.18
C SER A 201 15.38 1.89 6.71
N GLU A 202 15.75 3.01 7.32
CA GLU A 202 15.91 3.14 8.77
C GLU A 202 15.24 4.43 9.25
N ASN A 203 14.02 4.30 9.83
CA ASN A 203 13.19 5.42 10.30
C ASN A 203 12.83 6.49 9.23
N GLN A 204 12.96 6.15 7.96
CA GLN A 204 12.68 7.04 6.83
C GLN A 204 11.27 6.79 6.31
N GLN A 205 10.30 7.53 6.86
CA GLN A 205 8.87 7.36 6.52
C GLN A 205 8.58 7.50 5.03
N TYR A 206 9.29 8.41 4.34
CA TYR A 206 9.13 8.59 2.90
C TYR A 206 9.59 7.38 2.09
N ILE A 207 10.44 6.49 2.67
CA ILE A 207 10.85 5.24 2.05
C ILE A 207 9.85 4.13 2.39
N HIS A 208 9.72 3.74 3.66
CA HIS A 208 8.96 2.54 4.01
C HIS A 208 7.45 2.69 3.81
N TYR A 209 6.86 3.89 3.93
CA TYR A 209 5.46 4.14 3.53
C TYR A 209 5.35 4.46 2.05
N ARG A 210 5.98 5.55 1.59
CA ARG A 210 5.70 6.17 0.30
C ARG A 210 6.32 5.41 -0.86
N LYS A 211 7.64 5.27 -0.85
CA LYS A 211 8.35 4.41 -1.83
C LYS A 211 7.88 2.97 -1.71
N GLY A 212 7.63 2.48 -0.48
CA GLY A 212 7.16 1.12 -0.22
C GLY A 212 5.86 0.78 -0.96
N SER A 213 4.89 1.70 -0.98
CA SER A 213 3.66 1.54 -1.77
C SER A 213 3.96 1.35 -3.25
N VAL A 214 4.81 2.20 -3.83
CA VAL A 214 5.17 2.13 -5.26
C VAL A 214 5.96 0.85 -5.57
N VAL A 215 6.97 0.52 -4.77
CA VAL A 215 7.80 -0.69 -4.93
C VAL A 215 6.94 -1.96 -4.91
N MET A 216 6.07 -2.11 -3.94
CA MET A 216 5.23 -3.31 -3.84
C MET A 216 4.24 -3.41 -5.01
N MET A 217 3.70 -2.29 -5.47
CA MET A 217 2.82 -2.27 -6.65
C MET A 217 3.57 -2.48 -7.97
N SER A 218 4.84 -2.09 -8.06
CA SER A 218 5.71 -2.42 -9.19
C SER A 218 6.00 -3.93 -9.24
N ILE A 219 6.23 -4.57 -8.10
CA ILE A 219 6.40 -6.03 -8.01
C ILE A 219 5.08 -6.73 -8.38
N LEU A 220 3.94 -6.25 -7.88
CA LEU A 220 2.63 -6.77 -8.26
C LEU A 220 2.44 -6.73 -9.78
N ASP A 221 2.82 -5.65 -10.43
CA ASP A 221 2.69 -5.48 -11.87
C ASP A 221 3.58 -6.46 -12.67
N ARG A 222 4.74 -6.84 -12.12
CA ARG A 222 5.67 -7.80 -12.73
C ARG A 222 5.26 -9.26 -12.49
N LEU A 223 4.99 -9.60 -11.24
CA LEU A 223 4.70 -10.98 -10.83
C LEU A 223 3.23 -11.35 -11.02
N GLY A 224 2.32 -10.40 -10.88
CA GLY A 224 0.90 -10.65 -10.70
C GLY A 224 0.54 -10.99 -9.26
N GLU A 225 -0.73 -10.80 -8.91
CA GLU A 225 -1.25 -10.96 -7.54
C GLU A 225 -1.00 -12.37 -6.98
N GLU A 226 -1.25 -13.41 -7.77
CA GLU A 226 -1.11 -14.81 -7.33
C GLU A 226 0.32 -15.12 -6.86
N ARG A 227 1.34 -14.79 -7.67
CA ARG A 227 2.74 -15.08 -7.33
C ARG A 227 3.28 -14.21 -6.20
N LEU A 228 2.90 -12.92 -6.17
CA LEU A 228 3.28 -12.03 -5.09
C LEU A 228 2.67 -12.48 -3.77
N ASN A 229 1.37 -12.77 -3.73
CA ASN A 229 0.71 -13.23 -2.51
C ASN A 229 1.21 -14.61 -2.07
N ALA A 230 1.55 -15.52 -2.99
CA ALA A 230 2.20 -16.80 -2.64
C ALA A 230 3.57 -16.60 -1.96
N ALA A 231 4.37 -15.60 -2.39
CA ALA A 231 5.62 -15.26 -1.71
C ALA A 231 5.37 -14.74 -0.28
N LEU A 232 4.36 -13.89 -0.11
CA LEU A 232 4.00 -13.33 1.18
C LEU A 232 3.38 -14.37 2.12
N GLU A 233 2.55 -15.28 1.61
CA GLU A 233 2.02 -16.43 2.37
C GLU A 233 3.13 -17.36 2.82
N GLN A 234 4.12 -17.63 1.96
CA GLN A 234 5.29 -18.43 2.33
C GLN A 234 6.08 -17.76 3.46
N LEU A 235 6.32 -16.45 3.36
CA LEU A 235 6.99 -15.69 4.42
C LEU A 235 6.22 -15.76 5.74
N MET A 236 4.88 -15.64 5.70
CA MET A 236 4.01 -15.82 6.88
C MET A 236 4.13 -17.24 7.44
N THR A 237 4.11 -18.26 6.60
CA THR A 237 4.22 -19.67 7.01
C THR A 237 5.55 -19.94 7.71
N ASP A 238 6.63 -19.36 7.20
CA ASP A 238 7.97 -19.56 7.73
C ASP A 238 8.20 -18.85 9.07
N PHE A 239 7.57 -17.69 9.28
CA PHE A 239 7.91 -16.81 10.41
C PHE A 239 6.74 -16.45 11.34
N ARG A 240 5.51 -16.86 11.05
CA ARG A 240 4.34 -16.58 11.91
C ARG A 240 4.56 -17.06 13.34
N PHE A 241 4.44 -16.13 14.30
CA PHE A 241 4.62 -16.37 15.74
C PHE A 241 5.98 -16.97 16.15
N LYS A 242 6.97 -16.90 15.28
CA LYS A 242 8.34 -17.28 15.62
C LYS A 242 9.08 -16.13 16.29
N SER A 243 9.96 -16.46 17.22
CA SER A 243 10.74 -15.50 18.02
C SER A 243 12.25 -15.59 17.76
N ASP A 244 12.72 -16.61 17.01
CA ASP A 244 14.14 -16.79 16.70
C ASP A 244 14.29 -17.82 15.54
N PRO A 245 14.89 -17.47 14.41
CA PRO A 245 15.23 -16.10 14.02
C PRO A 245 14.00 -15.27 13.62
N TYR A 246 14.06 -13.96 13.82
CA TYR A 246 13.10 -13.03 13.23
C TYR A 246 13.46 -12.79 11.77
N PRO A 247 12.46 -12.62 10.87
CA PRO A 247 12.71 -12.32 9.46
C PRO A 247 13.30 -10.92 9.25
N THR A 248 14.00 -10.79 8.14
CA THR A 248 14.59 -9.56 7.62
C THR A 248 14.08 -9.29 6.20
N THR A 249 14.45 -8.17 5.61
CA THR A 249 14.18 -7.88 4.20
C THR A 249 14.86 -8.86 3.23
N LEU A 250 15.93 -9.54 3.67
CA LEU A 250 16.56 -10.61 2.88
C LEU A 250 15.64 -11.83 2.75
N ASP A 251 14.88 -12.15 3.80
CA ASP A 251 13.89 -13.25 3.77
C ASP A 251 12.71 -12.89 2.86
N LEU A 252 12.26 -11.63 2.90
CA LEU A 252 11.25 -11.13 1.96
C LEU A 252 11.75 -11.21 0.51
N GLN A 253 12.95 -10.72 0.23
CA GLN A 253 13.54 -10.77 -1.12
C GLN A 253 13.70 -12.22 -1.59
N ALA A 254 14.13 -13.11 -0.73
CA ALA A 254 14.26 -14.54 -1.04
C ALA A 254 12.89 -15.18 -1.38
N ALA A 255 11.84 -14.86 -0.63
CA ALA A 255 10.48 -15.35 -0.89
C ALA A 255 9.95 -14.82 -2.24
N LEU A 256 10.16 -13.54 -2.54
CA LEU A 256 9.81 -12.93 -3.84
C LEU A 256 10.58 -13.60 -4.99
N ASN A 257 11.89 -13.76 -4.84
CA ASN A 257 12.75 -14.38 -5.84
C ASN A 257 12.39 -15.86 -6.13
N ALA A 258 11.85 -16.56 -5.16
CA ALA A 258 11.37 -17.94 -5.35
C ALA A 258 10.17 -18.04 -6.30
N GLN A 259 9.40 -16.96 -6.46
CA GLN A 259 8.25 -16.85 -7.36
C GLN A 259 8.59 -16.14 -8.68
N ALA A 260 9.79 -15.61 -8.82
CA ALA A 260 10.20 -14.73 -9.91
C ALA A 260 11.11 -15.44 -10.94
N THR A 261 10.96 -15.06 -12.21
CA THR A 261 11.91 -15.40 -13.29
C THR A 261 13.26 -14.68 -13.07
N PRO A 262 14.35 -15.11 -13.74
CA PRO A 262 15.64 -14.40 -13.62
C PRO A 262 15.59 -12.91 -13.98
N GLU A 263 14.76 -12.52 -14.95
CA GLU A 263 14.55 -11.10 -15.32
C GLU A 263 13.83 -10.33 -14.20
N GLU A 264 12.79 -10.92 -13.64
CA GLU A 264 12.05 -10.33 -12.50
C GLU A 264 12.91 -10.27 -11.23
N GLN A 265 13.78 -11.25 -10.97
CA GLN A 265 14.74 -11.22 -9.85
C GLN A 265 15.74 -10.06 -10.00
N ALA A 266 16.21 -9.80 -11.21
CA ALA A 266 17.09 -8.65 -11.47
C ALA A 266 16.36 -7.33 -11.20
N PHE A 267 15.12 -7.20 -11.63
CA PHE A 267 14.27 -6.05 -11.33
C PHE A 267 14.06 -5.87 -9.81
N ILE A 268 13.74 -6.96 -9.09
CA ILE A 268 13.56 -6.91 -7.63
C ILE A 268 14.87 -6.46 -6.95
N ALA A 269 16.02 -6.97 -7.37
CA ALA A 269 17.32 -6.55 -6.83
C ALA A 269 17.55 -5.04 -7.06
N ASP A 270 17.28 -4.53 -8.25
CA ASP A 270 17.44 -3.11 -8.56
C ASP A 270 16.61 -2.18 -7.65
N ILE A 271 15.35 -2.53 -7.41
CA ILE A 271 14.47 -1.65 -6.61
C ILE A 271 14.61 -1.87 -5.09
N PHE A 272 15.16 -3.00 -4.65
CA PHE A 272 15.42 -3.31 -3.24
C PHE A 272 16.78 -2.84 -2.77
N GLU A 273 17.84 -3.13 -3.55
CA GLU A 273 19.23 -2.99 -3.13
C GLU A 273 19.83 -1.64 -3.52
N GLN A 274 19.20 -0.93 -4.46
CA GLN A 274 19.64 0.35 -4.97
C GLN A 274 18.58 1.44 -4.79
N ILE A 275 19.02 2.70 -4.91
CA ILE A 275 18.10 3.85 -5.02
C ILE A 275 17.89 4.06 -6.51
N THR A 276 16.95 3.32 -7.09
CA THR A 276 16.65 3.35 -8.52
C THR A 276 15.62 4.41 -8.81
N LEU A 277 15.84 5.20 -9.86
CA LEU A 277 14.96 6.25 -10.34
C LEU A 277 14.78 6.10 -11.84
N TYR A 278 13.60 6.44 -12.33
CA TYR A 278 13.25 6.42 -13.74
C TYR A 278 12.82 7.82 -14.19
N ASP A 279 13.30 8.23 -15.36
CA ASP A 279 12.82 9.41 -16.07
C ASP A 279 12.21 8.97 -17.40
N LEU A 280 10.88 8.97 -17.44
CA LEU A 280 10.09 8.52 -18.57
C LEU A 280 9.20 9.67 -19.03
N LYS A 281 9.26 10.01 -20.33
CA LYS A 281 8.54 11.14 -20.86
C LYS A 281 8.00 10.85 -22.26
N VAL A 282 6.75 11.24 -22.51
CA VAL A 282 6.21 11.36 -23.87
C VAL A 282 6.69 12.68 -24.46
N ASP A 283 7.52 12.61 -25.50
CA ASP A 283 8.10 13.80 -26.13
C ASP A 283 7.22 14.29 -27.29
N GLU A 284 6.66 13.37 -28.11
CA GLU A 284 5.86 13.71 -29.27
C GLU A 284 4.74 12.68 -29.49
N VAL A 285 3.61 13.14 -29.97
CA VAL A 285 2.47 12.29 -30.38
C VAL A 285 1.96 12.76 -31.71
N GLU A 286 2.01 11.89 -32.72
CA GLU A 286 1.39 12.10 -34.02
C GLU A 286 0.13 11.23 -34.15
N THR A 287 -0.93 11.79 -34.73
CA THR A 287 -2.20 11.07 -34.96
C THR A 287 -2.61 11.21 -36.40
N ALA A 288 -2.80 10.11 -37.08
CA ALA A 288 -3.25 10.05 -38.46
C ALA A 288 -4.59 9.27 -38.56
N PRO A 289 -5.61 9.79 -39.28
CA PRO A 289 -6.85 9.06 -39.52
C PRO A 289 -6.62 7.88 -40.48
N LEU A 290 -7.24 6.74 -40.17
CA LEU A 290 -7.30 5.56 -41.01
C LEU A 290 -8.72 5.43 -41.63
N GLU A 291 -8.94 4.41 -42.47
CA GLU A 291 -10.29 4.09 -42.95
C GLU A 291 -11.22 3.73 -41.77
N GLU A 292 -10.68 3.02 -40.76
CA GLU A 292 -11.37 2.75 -39.51
C GLU A 292 -10.40 3.12 -38.34
N GLY A 293 -10.76 4.13 -37.56
CA GLY A 293 -10.00 4.57 -36.39
C GLY A 293 -8.82 5.52 -36.69
N TYR A 294 -7.81 5.44 -35.86
CA TYR A 294 -6.64 6.34 -35.89
C TYR A 294 -5.36 5.56 -35.61
N GLU A 295 -4.31 5.88 -36.36
CA GLU A 295 -2.94 5.50 -36.05
C GLU A 295 -2.36 6.58 -35.13
N VAL A 296 -1.70 6.14 -34.06
CA VAL A 296 -1.05 7.00 -33.07
C VAL A 296 0.41 6.59 -32.96
N THR A 297 1.30 7.47 -33.37
CA THR A 297 2.75 7.32 -33.22
C THR A 297 3.22 8.13 -32.02
N ILE A 298 3.89 7.47 -31.10
CA ILE A 298 4.27 7.99 -29.79
C ILE A 298 5.78 7.91 -29.68
N THR A 299 6.44 9.04 -29.46
CA THR A 299 7.85 9.10 -29.14
C THR A 299 8.04 9.26 -27.65
N VAL A 300 8.77 8.31 -27.03
CA VAL A 300 9.03 8.26 -25.58
C VAL A 300 10.53 8.30 -25.34
N SER A 301 11.01 9.24 -24.52
CA SER A 301 12.34 9.19 -23.96
C SER A 301 12.33 8.46 -22.63
N GLY A 302 13.38 7.63 -22.41
CA GLY A 302 13.56 6.86 -21.19
C GLY A 302 14.99 6.92 -20.68
N ALA A 303 15.14 7.13 -19.37
CA ALA A 303 16.40 7.01 -18.66
C ALA A 303 16.21 6.35 -17.30
N LYS A 304 17.24 5.64 -16.83
CA LYS A 304 17.30 5.00 -15.52
C LYS A 304 18.53 5.50 -14.79
N TYR A 305 18.41 5.77 -13.51
CA TYR A 305 19.49 6.25 -12.66
C TYR A 305 19.62 5.42 -11.40
N ALA A 306 20.86 5.19 -10.96
CA ALA A 306 21.18 4.77 -9.61
C ALA A 306 21.67 5.97 -8.81
N ALA A 307 21.11 6.24 -7.65
CA ALA A 307 21.53 7.30 -6.76
C ALA A 307 22.38 6.74 -5.60
N ASP A 308 23.27 7.57 -5.03
CA ASP A 308 24.19 7.22 -3.94
C ASP A 308 23.63 7.64 -2.59
N GLY A 309 22.50 7.85 -2.33
CA GLY A 309 21.95 8.29 -1.04
C GLY A 309 22.19 9.75 -0.66
N GLN A 310 23.17 10.40 -1.25
CA GLN A 310 23.44 11.84 -1.12
C GLN A 310 22.91 12.65 -2.30
N GLY A 311 22.22 11.97 -3.22
CA GLY A 311 21.55 12.57 -4.35
C GLY A 311 22.42 12.67 -5.61
N MET A 312 23.62 12.09 -5.64
CA MET A 312 24.38 11.95 -6.87
C MET A 312 23.83 10.80 -7.70
N GLU A 313 23.37 11.10 -8.89
CA GLU A 313 22.75 10.16 -9.81
C GLU A 313 23.73 9.73 -10.89
N THR A 314 23.78 8.44 -11.16
CA THR A 314 24.56 7.85 -12.24
C THR A 314 23.63 7.13 -13.19
N GLU A 315 23.65 7.51 -14.46
CA GLU A 315 22.81 6.88 -15.48
C GLU A 315 23.18 5.40 -15.64
N GLN A 316 22.14 4.58 -15.73
CA GLN A 316 22.21 3.14 -15.91
C GLN A 316 21.50 2.75 -17.22
N PRO A 317 21.83 1.61 -17.82
CA PRO A 317 21.05 1.11 -18.94
C PRO A 317 19.60 0.88 -18.52
N LEU A 318 18.68 1.46 -19.31
CA LEU A 318 17.24 1.20 -19.18
C LEU A 318 16.86 0.09 -20.17
N GLU A 319 16.19 -0.92 -19.69
CA GLU A 319 15.54 -1.96 -20.49
C GLU A 319 14.36 -2.53 -19.69
N GLU A 320 13.21 -1.83 -19.72
CA GLU A 320 12.06 -2.15 -18.87
C GLU A 320 10.75 -2.28 -19.66
N TRP A 321 9.88 -3.15 -19.19
CA TRP A 321 8.51 -3.23 -19.69
C TRP A 321 7.64 -2.18 -19.00
N VAL A 322 7.13 -1.22 -19.77
CA VAL A 322 6.39 -0.06 -19.28
C VAL A 322 5.02 0.03 -19.95
N ASP A 323 3.99 0.32 -19.21
CA ASP A 323 2.66 0.54 -19.75
C ASP A 323 2.64 1.82 -20.62
N ILE A 324 2.13 1.69 -21.84
CA ILE A 324 1.76 2.81 -22.71
C ILE A 324 0.25 2.87 -22.74
N GLY A 325 -0.31 4.03 -22.45
CA GLY A 325 -1.75 4.26 -22.45
C GLY A 325 -2.17 5.33 -23.46
N VAL A 326 -3.29 5.10 -24.16
CA VAL A 326 -3.96 6.07 -25.02
C VAL A 326 -5.39 6.22 -24.54
N PHE A 327 -5.85 7.44 -24.36
CA PHE A 327 -7.11 7.73 -23.67
C PHE A 327 -7.95 8.74 -24.47
N ASN A 328 -9.27 8.64 -24.38
CA ASN A 328 -10.21 9.66 -24.84
C ASN A 328 -10.66 10.64 -23.73
N SER A 329 -10.05 10.57 -22.56
CA SER A 329 -10.26 11.45 -21.41
C SER A 329 -8.95 11.65 -20.66
N ASP A 330 -8.89 12.66 -19.80
CA ASP A 330 -7.73 12.84 -18.91
C ASP A 330 -7.56 11.62 -17.99
N PRO A 331 -6.42 10.93 -18.03
CA PRO A 331 -6.20 9.75 -17.20
C PRO A 331 -6.19 10.07 -15.68
N SER A 332 -6.09 11.33 -15.27
CA SER A 332 -6.18 11.72 -13.85
C SER A 332 -7.60 11.64 -13.28
N ILE A 333 -8.61 11.66 -14.14
CA ILE A 333 -10.03 11.67 -13.79
C ILE A 333 -10.83 10.52 -14.43
N LEU A 334 -10.15 9.42 -14.79
CA LEU A 334 -10.83 8.25 -15.34
C LEU A 334 -11.91 7.75 -14.36
N THR A 335 -13.10 7.53 -14.89
CA THR A 335 -14.24 6.97 -14.15
C THR A 335 -14.70 5.63 -14.72
N ASP A 336 -14.27 5.30 -15.94
CA ASP A 336 -14.74 4.14 -16.69
C ASP A 336 -13.63 3.59 -17.59
N ASP A 337 -13.52 2.29 -17.72
CA ASP A 337 -12.54 1.60 -18.56
C ASP A 337 -12.74 1.89 -20.06
N SER A 338 -13.96 2.29 -20.48
CA SER A 338 -14.23 2.71 -21.87
C SER A 338 -13.46 3.96 -22.29
N GLN A 339 -12.90 4.71 -21.34
CA GLN A 339 -12.05 5.87 -21.60
C GLN A 339 -10.60 5.49 -21.95
N VAL A 340 -10.24 4.22 -21.79
CA VAL A 340 -8.93 3.66 -22.16
C VAL A 340 -9.03 3.08 -23.54
N LEU A 341 -8.52 3.78 -24.56
CA LEU A 341 -8.53 3.33 -25.95
C LEU A 341 -7.46 2.28 -26.23
N TYR A 342 -6.34 2.35 -25.52
CA TYR A 342 -5.24 1.40 -25.60
C TYR A 342 -4.46 1.36 -24.29
N LYS A 343 -4.06 0.17 -23.87
CA LYS A 343 -3.13 -0.05 -22.75
C LYS A 343 -2.37 -1.34 -22.99
N ALA A 344 -1.07 -1.25 -23.14
CA ALA A 344 -0.21 -2.44 -23.22
C ALA A 344 1.22 -2.10 -22.76
N LYS A 345 1.95 -3.15 -22.38
CA LYS A 345 3.37 -3.05 -22.06
C LYS A 345 4.23 -3.01 -23.31
N HIS A 346 5.12 -2.04 -23.35
CA HIS A 346 6.17 -1.92 -24.36
C HIS A 346 7.53 -1.93 -23.69
N LYS A 347 8.51 -2.52 -24.37
CA LYS A 347 9.89 -2.52 -23.89
C LYS A 347 10.50 -1.16 -24.20
N ILE A 348 10.81 -0.39 -23.17
CA ILE A 348 11.45 0.92 -23.26
C ILE A 348 12.93 0.77 -22.94
N VAL A 349 13.78 1.31 -23.79
CA VAL A 349 15.24 1.32 -23.63
C VAL A 349 15.75 2.74 -23.44
N SER A 350 17.02 2.91 -23.01
CA SER A 350 17.64 4.22 -22.84
C SER A 350 17.55 5.05 -24.13
N GLY A 351 17.19 6.33 -23.97
CA GLY A 351 17.02 7.28 -25.07
C GLY A 351 15.62 7.24 -25.70
N GLU A 352 15.55 7.48 -27.01
CA GLU A 352 14.32 7.65 -27.76
C GLU A 352 13.74 6.28 -28.22
N ASN A 353 12.45 6.10 -27.99
CA ASN A 353 11.66 4.93 -28.40
C ASN A 353 10.43 5.39 -29.19
N THR A 354 10.17 4.77 -30.34
CA THR A 354 8.98 5.05 -31.14
C THR A 354 8.01 3.88 -31.07
N ILE A 355 6.75 4.15 -30.74
CA ILE A 355 5.69 3.16 -30.60
C ILE A 355 4.52 3.59 -31.49
N THR A 356 4.03 2.69 -32.34
CA THR A 356 2.86 2.96 -33.18
C THR A 356 1.75 2.00 -32.81
N VAL A 357 0.56 2.53 -32.53
CA VAL A 357 -0.64 1.77 -32.17
C VAL A 357 -1.86 2.25 -32.95
N THR A 358 -2.88 1.42 -33.06
CA THR A 358 -4.15 1.79 -33.66
C THR A 358 -5.24 1.81 -32.62
N VAL A 359 -6.08 2.84 -32.63
CA VAL A 359 -7.23 3.03 -31.75
C VAL A 359 -8.50 3.34 -32.53
N ALA A 360 -9.66 2.97 -31.96
CA ALA A 360 -10.95 3.13 -32.65
C ALA A 360 -11.41 4.60 -32.69
N GLU A 361 -11.05 5.39 -31.68
CA GLU A 361 -11.47 6.78 -31.53
C GLU A 361 -10.25 7.72 -31.54
N LYS A 362 -10.51 9.00 -31.82
CA LYS A 362 -9.45 10.01 -31.76
C LYS A 362 -8.95 10.17 -30.33
N PRO A 363 -7.64 9.99 -30.07
CA PRO A 363 -7.09 10.14 -28.74
C PRO A 363 -7.08 11.61 -28.29
N LEU A 364 -7.23 11.81 -26.99
CA LEU A 364 -7.06 13.11 -26.34
C LEU A 364 -5.79 13.13 -25.46
N TYR A 365 -5.40 12.00 -24.89
CA TYR A 365 -4.23 11.88 -24.03
C TYR A 365 -3.44 10.62 -24.36
N VAL A 366 -2.14 10.71 -24.18
CA VAL A 366 -1.19 9.60 -24.26
C VAL A 366 -0.29 9.66 -23.03
N GLY A 367 0.01 8.53 -22.44
CA GLY A 367 0.86 8.44 -21.24
C GLY A 367 1.84 7.28 -21.32
N VAL A 368 3.05 7.51 -20.79
CA VAL A 368 4.00 6.47 -20.43
C VAL A 368 3.88 6.24 -18.93
N ASP A 369 3.82 5.00 -18.51
CA ASP A 369 3.51 4.58 -17.14
C ASP A 369 2.33 5.35 -16.50
N PRO A 370 1.16 5.40 -17.16
CA PRO A 370 0.05 6.24 -16.72
C PRO A 370 -0.59 5.78 -15.41
N PHE A 371 -0.25 4.58 -14.92
CA PHE A 371 -0.77 3.99 -13.69
C PHE A 371 0.27 3.94 -12.55
N VAL A 372 1.45 4.55 -12.74
CA VAL A 372 2.51 4.67 -11.72
C VAL A 372 2.93 3.29 -11.20
N LYS A 373 3.41 2.44 -12.10
CA LYS A 373 3.81 1.05 -11.82
C LYS A 373 5.33 0.83 -11.91
N LEU A 374 6.09 1.89 -12.19
CA LEU A 374 7.53 1.85 -12.29
C LEU A 374 8.23 2.91 -11.41
#